data_038e92d0425a66e287395bb54a65d834
#
_entry.id   038e92d0425a66e287395bb54a65d834
#
_cell.length_a   1.000
_cell.length_b   1.000
_cell.length_c   1.000
_cell.angle_alpha   90.00
_cell.angle_beta   90.00
_cell.angle_gamma   90.00
#
_symmetry.space_group_name_H-M   'P 1'
#
loop_
_entity.id
_entity.type
_entity.pdbx_description
1 polymer ?
#
loop_
_entity_poly.entity_id
_entity_poly.type
_entity_poly.pdbx_seq_one_letter_code
_entity_poly.pdbx_strand_id
1 'polypeptide(L)'
;MTNRWNRIIYRLWAPVYDLFFAHRGFAQARRSALARLDVQPGEWVILPGVGTGADLPNLPAGALAVGVDISPAMLAQAQRKLARVAAIVWLVQGDVQQMPLASGAFDAAALNLILSVAPDGHACVLETRRLLRGDGRCVIFDKFLPAGAAPSLRRRWLSRLATLVGTDLNRRLDVMLVGSGWVVVWEQPALFGGAYRVFGLGKREG
;
A
#
# COMPACT_ATOMS: atom_id res chain seq x y z
N MET A 1 12.34 10.31 -6.22
CA MET A 1 11.18 10.92 -5.52
C MET A 1 11.62 11.26 -4.10
N THR A 2 11.04 12.30 -3.47
CA THR A 2 11.31 12.68 -2.08
C THR A 2 9.99 12.83 -1.33
N ASN A 3 10.02 12.68 0.01
CA ASN A 3 8.84 12.88 0.84
C ASN A 3 8.25 14.30 0.74
N ARG A 4 9.13 15.31 0.56
CA ARG A 4 8.69 16.70 0.34
C ARG A 4 7.90 16.85 -0.96
N TRP A 5 8.38 16.24 -2.05
CA TRP A 5 7.71 16.23 -3.34
C TRP A 5 6.37 15.53 -3.26
N ASN A 6 6.34 14.33 -2.67
CA ASN A 6 5.11 13.56 -2.49
C ASN A 6 4.06 14.36 -1.71
N ARG A 7 4.41 15.03 -0.60
CA ARG A 7 3.47 15.89 0.14
C ARG A 7 2.85 16.99 -0.71
N ILE A 8 3.64 17.63 -1.59
CA ILE A 8 3.15 18.71 -2.48
C ILE A 8 2.20 18.12 -3.52
N ILE A 9 2.64 17.08 -4.22
CA ILE A 9 1.86 16.43 -5.28
C ILE A 9 0.55 15.89 -4.73
N TYR A 10 0.58 15.12 -3.65
CA TYR A 10 -0.64 14.53 -3.08
C TYR A 10 -1.57 15.56 -2.44
N ARG A 11 -1.06 16.72 -2.00
CA ARG A 11 -1.93 17.83 -1.61
C ARG A 11 -2.75 18.37 -2.80
N LEU A 12 -2.12 18.46 -3.98
CA LEU A 12 -2.80 18.92 -5.20
C LEU A 12 -3.74 17.84 -5.77
N TRP A 13 -3.34 16.56 -5.67
CA TRP A 13 -4.12 15.44 -6.19
C TRP A 13 -5.27 15.01 -5.27
N ALA A 14 -5.20 15.25 -3.97
CA ALA A 14 -6.20 14.78 -3.00
C ALA A 14 -7.66 15.04 -3.41
N PRO A 15 -8.04 16.22 -3.97
CA PRO A 15 -9.43 16.48 -4.36
C PRO A 15 -9.92 15.63 -5.55
N VAL A 16 -9.01 15.25 -6.44
CA VAL A 16 -9.34 14.53 -7.69
C VAL A 16 -8.82 13.09 -7.71
N TYR A 17 -8.06 12.69 -6.70
CA TYR A 17 -7.43 11.38 -6.61
C TYR A 17 -8.46 10.25 -6.73
N ASP A 18 -9.55 10.36 -5.98
CA ASP A 18 -10.61 9.35 -6.00
C ASP A 18 -11.26 9.22 -7.37
N LEU A 19 -11.37 10.32 -8.16
CA LEU A 19 -11.94 10.27 -9.50
C LEU A 19 -11.11 9.39 -10.45
N PHE A 20 -9.78 9.48 -10.37
CA PHE A 20 -8.88 8.65 -11.20
C PHE A 20 -8.85 7.19 -10.74
N PHE A 21 -8.90 6.94 -9.43
CA PHE A 21 -8.83 5.61 -8.84
C PHE A 21 -10.20 5.03 -8.42
N ALA A 22 -11.32 5.75 -8.71
CA ALA A 22 -12.69 5.27 -8.50
C ALA A 22 -13.13 4.23 -9.54
N HIS A 23 -12.30 3.94 -10.57
CA HIS A 23 -12.63 2.90 -11.54
C HIS A 23 -12.93 1.58 -10.84
N ARG A 24 -14.04 0.93 -11.22
CA ARG A 24 -14.56 -0.30 -10.59
C ARG A 24 -13.48 -1.39 -10.43
N GLY A 25 -12.54 -1.49 -11.37
CA GLY A 25 -11.44 -2.45 -11.29
C GLY A 25 -10.50 -2.20 -10.11
N PHE A 26 -10.14 -0.95 -9.81
CA PHE A 26 -9.30 -0.62 -8.65
C PHE A 26 -10.03 -0.94 -7.33
N ALA A 27 -11.32 -0.59 -7.25
CA ALA A 27 -12.12 -0.90 -6.07
C ALA A 27 -12.24 -2.43 -5.84
N GLN A 28 -12.44 -3.20 -6.91
CA GLN A 28 -12.49 -4.65 -6.85
C GLN A 28 -11.15 -5.27 -6.45
N ALA A 29 -10.03 -4.79 -7.01
CA ALA A 29 -8.69 -5.28 -6.68
C ALA A 29 -8.33 -5.00 -5.21
N ARG A 30 -8.64 -3.81 -4.68
CA ARG A 30 -8.46 -3.45 -3.26
C ARG A 30 -9.29 -4.34 -2.36
N ARG A 31 -10.57 -4.57 -2.70
CA ARG A 31 -11.45 -5.47 -1.96
C ARG A 31 -10.93 -6.89 -1.96
N SER A 32 -10.49 -7.39 -3.11
CA SER A 32 -9.90 -8.73 -3.23
C SER A 32 -8.60 -8.87 -2.40
N ALA A 33 -7.74 -7.85 -2.40
CA ALA A 33 -6.52 -7.83 -1.62
C ALA A 33 -6.83 -7.92 -0.10
N LEU A 34 -7.73 -7.07 0.39
CA LEU A 34 -8.12 -7.06 1.80
C LEU A 34 -8.86 -8.34 2.22
N ALA A 35 -9.75 -8.86 1.37
CA ALA A 35 -10.44 -10.12 1.66
C ALA A 35 -9.47 -11.30 1.86
N ARG A 36 -8.33 -11.29 1.16
CA ARG A 36 -7.31 -12.32 1.30
C ARG A 36 -6.46 -12.21 2.56
N LEU A 37 -6.52 -11.10 3.27
CA LEU A 37 -5.93 -10.99 4.60
C LEU A 37 -6.72 -11.78 5.65
N ASP A 38 -7.98 -12.08 5.37
CA ASP A 38 -8.89 -12.79 6.28
C ASP A 38 -8.86 -12.20 7.71
N VAL A 39 -9.00 -10.89 7.78
CA VAL A 39 -8.95 -10.14 9.04
C VAL A 39 -10.15 -10.50 9.89
N GLN A 40 -9.90 -10.92 11.13
CA GLN A 40 -10.95 -11.27 12.08
C GLN A 40 -11.33 -10.08 12.97
N PRO A 41 -12.54 -10.05 13.54
CA PRO A 41 -12.92 -9.05 14.55
C PRO A 41 -11.92 -9.03 15.72
N GLY A 42 -11.49 -7.82 16.11
CA GLY A 42 -10.49 -7.62 17.17
C GLY A 42 -9.03 -7.63 16.66
N GLU A 43 -8.76 -8.05 15.44
CA GLU A 43 -7.41 -7.99 14.88
C GLU A 43 -6.99 -6.56 14.49
N TRP A 44 -5.71 -6.27 14.67
CA TRP A 44 -5.08 -5.01 14.30
C TRP A 44 -4.53 -5.04 12.87
N VAL A 45 -4.95 -4.08 12.07
CA VAL A 45 -4.53 -3.94 10.67
C VAL A 45 -3.80 -2.62 10.47
N ILE A 46 -2.60 -2.68 9.86
CA ILE A 46 -1.89 -1.47 9.41
C ILE A 46 -2.11 -1.25 7.91
N LEU A 47 -2.39 0.01 7.56
CA LEU A 47 -2.59 0.47 6.17
C LEU A 47 -1.54 1.57 5.86
N PRO A 48 -0.30 1.19 5.49
CA PRO A 48 0.72 2.17 5.08
C PRO A 48 0.31 2.85 3.77
N GLY A 49 0.33 4.18 3.74
CA GLY A 49 -0.13 4.96 2.60
C GLY A 49 -1.65 4.91 2.41
N VAL A 50 -2.41 5.06 3.51
CA VAL A 50 -3.88 4.97 3.48
C VAL A 50 -4.53 5.96 2.50
N GLY A 51 -3.83 7.04 2.13
CA GLY A 51 -4.28 8.05 1.17
C GLY A 51 -5.62 8.66 1.56
N THR A 52 -6.54 8.71 0.61
CA THR A 52 -7.92 9.19 0.81
C THR A 52 -8.82 8.20 1.55
N GLY A 53 -8.28 7.08 2.04
CA GLY A 53 -9.06 6.06 2.75
C GLY A 53 -9.92 5.19 1.84
N ALA A 54 -9.51 4.97 0.58
CA ALA A 54 -10.27 4.15 -0.37
C ALA A 54 -10.36 2.67 0.05
N ASP A 55 -9.48 2.20 0.91
CA ASP A 55 -9.46 0.84 1.45
C ASP A 55 -10.38 0.66 2.68
N LEU A 56 -10.62 1.73 3.44
CA LEU A 56 -11.31 1.68 4.73
C LEU A 56 -12.70 1.03 4.69
N PRO A 57 -13.56 1.29 3.67
CA PRO A 57 -14.86 0.65 3.58
C PRO A 57 -14.84 -0.87 3.35
N ASN A 58 -13.67 -1.42 3.00
CA ASN A 58 -13.50 -2.86 2.76
C ASN A 58 -12.97 -3.61 4.00
N LEU A 59 -12.69 -2.91 5.09
CA LEU A 59 -12.32 -3.54 6.36
C LEU A 59 -13.53 -4.21 6.99
N PRO A 60 -13.40 -5.40 7.58
CA PRO A 60 -14.49 -6.09 8.24
C PRO A 60 -14.92 -5.35 9.50
N ALA A 61 -16.19 -5.54 9.88
CA ALA A 61 -16.71 -5.02 11.13
C ALA A 61 -15.91 -5.60 12.31
N GLY A 62 -15.64 -4.74 13.31
CA GLY A 62 -14.88 -5.14 14.51
C GLY A 62 -13.36 -5.20 14.32
N ALA A 63 -12.81 -5.00 13.11
CA ALA A 63 -11.37 -4.83 12.94
C ALA A 63 -10.90 -3.51 13.56
N LEU A 64 -9.66 -3.50 14.04
CA LEU A 64 -8.96 -2.34 14.59
C LEU A 64 -7.90 -1.91 13.59
N ALA A 65 -8.01 -0.73 12.99
CA ALA A 65 -7.12 -0.34 11.90
C ALA A 65 -6.36 0.97 12.18
N VAL A 66 -5.10 1.01 11.76
CA VAL A 66 -4.31 2.25 11.73
C VAL A 66 -3.96 2.55 10.29
N GLY A 67 -4.40 3.72 9.80
CA GLY A 67 -4.01 4.24 8.50
C GLY A 67 -2.92 5.30 8.64
N VAL A 68 -1.78 5.11 7.97
CA VAL A 68 -0.66 6.06 7.99
C VAL A 68 -0.52 6.70 6.61
N ASP A 69 -0.42 8.03 6.56
CA ASP A 69 -0.08 8.77 5.35
C ASP A 69 0.77 10.00 5.66
N ILE A 70 1.65 10.38 4.75
CA ILE A 70 2.51 11.56 4.92
C ILE A 70 1.78 12.87 4.64
N SER A 71 0.66 12.83 3.92
CA SER A 71 -0.11 13.98 3.45
C SER A 71 -1.32 14.28 4.36
N PRO A 72 -1.32 15.39 5.10
CA PRO A 72 -2.49 15.80 5.88
C PRO A 72 -3.75 15.97 5.02
N ALA A 73 -3.60 16.39 3.76
CA ALA A 73 -4.73 16.57 2.84
C ALA A 73 -5.38 15.22 2.48
N MET A 74 -4.58 14.16 2.32
CA MET A 74 -5.08 12.79 2.12
C MET A 74 -5.81 12.29 3.36
N LEU A 75 -5.20 12.46 4.55
CA LEU A 75 -5.82 12.06 5.81
C LEU A 75 -7.14 12.79 6.07
N ALA A 76 -7.25 14.07 5.70
CA ALA A 76 -8.49 14.83 5.81
C ALA A 76 -9.61 14.24 4.91
N GLN A 77 -9.28 13.71 3.74
CA GLN A 77 -10.24 12.99 2.90
C GLN A 77 -10.62 11.63 3.52
N ALA A 78 -9.64 10.89 4.03
CA ALA A 78 -9.89 9.61 4.72
C ALA A 78 -10.81 9.81 5.93
N GLN A 79 -10.58 10.85 6.73
CA GLN A 79 -11.40 11.20 7.90
C GLN A 79 -12.88 11.36 7.56
N ARG A 80 -13.21 11.96 6.40
CA ARG A 80 -14.60 12.14 5.95
C ARG A 80 -15.30 10.82 5.63
N LYS A 81 -14.55 9.76 5.36
CA LYS A 81 -15.11 8.44 5.05
C LYS A 81 -15.35 7.58 6.28
N LEU A 82 -14.78 7.91 7.44
CA LEU A 82 -14.86 7.08 8.65
C LEU A 82 -16.29 6.82 9.10
N ALA A 83 -17.21 7.76 8.92
CA ALA A 83 -18.63 7.58 9.27
C ALA A 83 -19.33 6.42 8.51
N ARG A 84 -18.69 5.89 7.45
CA ARG A 84 -19.21 4.79 6.62
C ARG A 84 -18.37 3.51 6.76
N VAL A 85 -17.47 3.46 7.73
CA VAL A 85 -16.54 2.34 7.96
C VAL A 85 -17.01 1.55 9.17
N ALA A 86 -17.13 0.24 9.02
CA ALA A 86 -17.58 -0.66 10.10
C ALA A 86 -16.44 -1.03 11.08
N ALA A 87 -15.19 -0.84 10.68
CA ALA A 87 -14.02 -1.02 11.52
C ALA A 87 -13.77 0.22 12.39
N ILE A 88 -13.03 0.04 13.49
CA ILE A 88 -12.53 1.16 14.30
C ILE A 88 -11.19 1.60 13.70
N VAL A 89 -11.09 2.86 13.29
CA VAL A 89 -9.92 3.34 12.52
C VAL A 89 -9.29 4.57 13.16
N TRP A 90 -7.97 4.54 13.32
CA TRP A 90 -7.13 5.68 13.65
C TRP A 90 -6.32 6.11 12.45
N LEU A 91 -6.23 7.42 12.22
CA LEU A 91 -5.43 8.01 11.16
C LEU A 91 -4.23 8.72 11.75
N VAL A 92 -3.05 8.37 11.29
CA VAL A 92 -1.75 8.87 11.78
C VAL A 92 -0.99 9.52 10.65
N GLN A 93 -0.51 10.75 10.85
CA GLN A 93 0.42 11.36 9.93
C GLN A 93 1.81 10.80 10.17
N GLY A 94 2.41 10.20 9.13
CA GLY A 94 3.74 9.59 9.26
C GLY A 94 4.35 9.21 7.91
N ASP A 95 5.65 8.96 7.93
CA ASP A 95 6.39 8.39 6.82
C ASP A 95 6.27 6.86 6.88
N VAL A 96 5.82 6.24 5.79
CA VAL A 96 5.69 4.79 5.69
C VAL A 96 7.02 4.03 5.75
N GLN A 97 8.13 4.74 5.59
CA GLN A 97 9.49 4.20 5.74
C GLN A 97 9.96 4.14 7.20
N GLN A 98 9.28 4.90 8.09
CA GLN A 98 9.57 4.93 9.53
C GLN A 98 8.31 5.41 10.27
N MET A 99 7.43 4.50 10.60
CA MET A 99 6.15 4.81 11.25
C MET A 99 6.32 4.89 12.77
N PRO A 100 5.72 5.88 13.45
CA PRO A 100 5.83 6.06 14.90
C PRO A 100 4.93 5.07 15.66
N LEU A 101 5.10 3.78 15.39
CA LEU A 101 4.27 2.70 15.91
C LEU A 101 5.15 1.58 16.50
N ALA A 102 4.64 0.87 17.48
CA ALA A 102 5.35 -0.21 18.15
C ALA A 102 5.59 -1.41 17.23
N SER A 103 6.73 -2.08 17.38
CA SER A 103 7.04 -3.33 16.70
C SER A 103 6.10 -4.44 17.15
N GLY A 104 5.74 -5.35 16.23
CA GLY A 104 4.93 -6.53 16.54
C GLY A 104 3.52 -6.21 17.05
N ALA A 105 2.96 -5.06 16.68
CA ALA A 105 1.65 -4.62 17.18
C ALA A 105 0.48 -5.05 16.30
N PHE A 106 0.72 -5.44 15.04
CA PHE A 106 -0.32 -5.68 14.05
C PHE A 106 -0.38 -7.15 13.61
N ASP A 107 -1.60 -7.64 13.37
CA ASP A 107 -1.89 -8.97 12.88
C ASP A 107 -1.83 -9.03 11.35
N ALA A 108 -2.16 -7.92 10.68
CA ALA A 108 -2.23 -7.85 9.23
C ALA A 108 -1.76 -6.50 8.68
N ALA A 109 -1.28 -6.50 7.43
CA ALA A 109 -0.90 -5.29 6.69
C ALA A 109 -1.43 -5.33 5.26
N ALA A 110 -1.91 -4.18 4.75
CA ALA A 110 -2.24 -4.00 3.35
C ALA A 110 -1.48 -2.80 2.76
N LEU A 111 -0.59 -3.07 1.80
CA LEU A 111 0.18 -2.06 1.07
C LEU A 111 -0.44 -1.85 -0.31
N ASN A 112 -1.48 -1.03 -0.39
CA ASN A 112 -2.20 -0.78 -1.63
C ASN A 112 -1.70 0.49 -2.31
N LEU A 113 -1.04 0.36 -3.47
CA LEU A 113 -0.52 1.44 -4.33
C LEU A 113 0.51 2.34 -3.64
N ILE A 114 1.20 1.86 -2.61
CA ILE A 114 2.18 2.65 -1.85
C ILE A 114 3.62 2.37 -2.25
N LEU A 115 3.96 1.11 -2.61
CA LEU A 115 5.34 0.75 -2.91
C LEU A 115 5.86 1.40 -4.19
N SER A 116 4.98 1.71 -5.14
CA SER A 116 5.35 2.44 -6.37
C SER A 116 5.50 3.96 -6.16
N VAL A 117 5.13 4.50 -4.99
CA VAL A 117 5.15 5.94 -4.68
C VAL A 117 6.04 6.31 -3.49
N ALA A 118 6.31 5.39 -2.57
CA ALA A 118 7.26 5.62 -1.47
C ALA A 118 8.66 5.91 -2.05
N PRO A 119 9.44 6.87 -1.51
CA PRO A 119 10.79 7.13 -1.98
C PRO A 119 11.67 5.86 -1.97
N ASP A 120 11.65 5.13 -0.87
CA ASP A 120 12.30 3.83 -0.72
C ASP A 120 11.24 2.75 -0.38
N GLY A 121 10.90 1.93 -1.39
CA GLY A 121 9.95 0.83 -1.22
C GLY A 121 10.51 -0.31 -0.37
N HIS A 122 11.84 -0.54 -0.38
CA HIS A 122 12.47 -1.53 0.47
C HIS A 122 12.35 -1.15 1.95
N ALA A 123 12.66 0.12 2.30
CA ALA A 123 12.47 0.63 3.65
C ALA A 123 11.01 0.51 4.12
N CYS A 124 10.04 0.79 3.23
CA CYS A 124 8.62 0.60 3.53
C CYS A 124 8.28 -0.88 3.83
N VAL A 125 8.84 -1.82 3.08
CA VAL A 125 8.67 -3.27 3.31
C VAL A 125 9.26 -3.69 4.65
N LEU A 126 10.50 -3.25 4.96
CA LEU A 126 11.16 -3.55 6.23
C LEU A 126 10.37 -3.00 7.42
N GLU A 127 9.91 -1.76 7.29
CA GLU A 127 9.12 -1.11 8.33
C GLU A 127 7.78 -1.81 8.57
N THR A 128 7.10 -2.20 7.50
CA THR A 128 5.87 -3.00 7.61
C THR A 128 6.15 -4.34 8.31
N ARG A 129 7.29 -4.97 7.97
CA ARG A 129 7.70 -6.22 8.61
C ARG A 129 7.95 -6.06 10.12
N ARG A 130 8.57 -4.95 10.53
CA ARG A 130 8.81 -4.61 11.93
C ARG A 130 7.50 -4.48 12.72
N LEU A 131 6.48 -3.87 12.10
CA LEU A 131 5.19 -3.63 12.75
C LEU A 131 4.35 -4.90 12.92
N LEU A 132 4.53 -5.89 12.06
CA LEU A 132 3.76 -7.13 12.11
C LEU A 132 4.28 -8.09 13.17
N ARG A 133 3.34 -8.78 13.82
CA ARG A 133 3.61 -9.91 14.71
C ARG A 133 4.35 -11.04 14.00
N GLY A 134 4.80 -12.00 14.79
CA GLY A 134 5.51 -13.15 14.30
C GLY A 134 4.82 -13.90 13.16
N ASP A 135 3.52 -14.06 13.22
CA ASP A 135 2.62 -14.75 12.29
C ASP A 135 1.78 -13.79 11.43
N GLY A 136 2.09 -12.49 11.49
CA GLY A 136 1.34 -11.45 10.80
C GLY A 136 1.30 -11.64 9.27
N ARG A 137 0.14 -11.35 8.69
CA ARG A 137 -0.17 -11.50 7.26
C ARG A 137 0.02 -10.20 6.51
N CYS A 138 0.49 -10.28 5.26
CA CYS A 138 0.68 -9.08 4.45
C CYS A 138 0.21 -9.30 3.01
N VAL A 139 -0.53 -8.31 2.49
CA VAL A 139 -0.86 -8.23 1.06
C VAL A 139 -0.35 -6.94 0.46
N ILE A 140 0.00 -7.01 -0.83
CA ILE A 140 0.41 -5.86 -1.64
C ILE A 140 -0.50 -5.83 -2.87
N PHE A 141 -1.08 -4.67 -3.15
CA PHE A 141 -1.70 -4.39 -4.44
C PHE A 141 -1.00 -3.20 -5.08
N ASP A 142 -0.19 -3.45 -6.11
CA ASP A 142 0.55 -2.39 -6.81
C ASP A 142 0.96 -2.87 -8.21
N LYS A 143 1.65 -1.99 -8.95
CA LYS A 143 2.23 -2.26 -10.25
C LYS A 143 3.74 -2.45 -10.15
N PHE A 144 4.21 -3.57 -10.68
CA PHE A 144 5.64 -3.88 -10.72
C PHE A 144 6.06 -4.38 -12.10
N LEU A 145 7.34 -4.29 -12.39
CA LEU A 145 7.95 -5.06 -13.45
C LEU A 145 7.98 -6.54 -13.03
N PRO A 146 7.81 -7.47 -14.00
CA PRO A 146 8.04 -8.88 -13.74
C PRO A 146 9.45 -9.12 -13.18
N ALA A 147 9.59 -10.14 -12.33
CA ALA A 147 10.89 -10.52 -11.77
C ALA A 147 11.90 -10.77 -12.90
N GLY A 148 13.12 -10.27 -12.73
CA GLY A 148 14.19 -10.38 -13.73
C GLY A 148 14.03 -9.50 -14.96
N ALA A 149 12.88 -8.87 -15.20
CA ALA A 149 12.65 -8.05 -16.39
C ALA A 149 13.40 -6.70 -16.32
N ALA A 150 13.98 -6.30 -17.45
CA ALA A 150 14.49 -4.94 -17.65
C ALA A 150 13.39 -4.05 -18.27
N PRO A 151 13.27 -2.79 -17.85
CA PRO A 151 12.29 -1.88 -18.44
C PRO A 151 12.69 -1.54 -19.89
N SER A 152 11.73 -1.60 -20.82
CA SER A 152 11.94 -1.12 -22.19
C SER A 152 12.28 0.38 -22.22
N LEU A 153 12.94 0.85 -23.29
CA LEU A 153 13.29 2.28 -23.42
C LEU A 153 12.04 3.17 -23.31
N ARG A 154 10.93 2.79 -23.96
CA ARG A 154 9.65 3.50 -23.87
C ARG A 154 9.14 3.55 -22.43
N ARG A 155 9.21 2.44 -21.68
CA ARG A 155 8.78 2.38 -20.29
C ARG A 155 9.66 3.24 -19.37
N ARG A 156 10.98 3.29 -19.63
CA ARG A 156 11.91 4.18 -18.90
C ARG A 156 11.54 5.66 -19.07
N TRP A 157 11.21 6.09 -20.30
CA TRP A 157 10.74 7.43 -20.58
C TRP A 157 9.40 7.72 -19.87
N LEU A 158 8.42 6.85 -20.01
CA LEU A 158 7.13 6.99 -19.33
C LEU A 158 7.28 7.04 -17.81
N SER A 159 8.20 6.26 -17.23
CA SER A 159 8.44 6.28 -15.79
C SER A 159 9.05 7.63 -15.33
N ARG A 160 9.93 8.25 -16.13
CA ARG A 160 10.43 9.59 -15.81
C ARG A 160 9.32 10.63 -15.76
N LEU A 161 8.36 10.58 -16.67
CA LEU A 161 7.17 11.45 -16.63
C LEU A 161 6.27 11.09 -15.44
N ALA A 162 6.07 9.80 -15.17
CA ALA A 162 5.26 9.33 -14.05
C ALA A 162 5.84 9.74 -12.69
N THR A 163 7.16 9.89 -12.56
CA THR A 163 7.78 10.38 -11.31
C THR A 163 7.41 11.85 -11.01
N LEU A 164 7.08 12.64 -12.01
CA LEU A 164 6.57 14.01 -11.80
C LEU A 164 5.19 14.02 -11.12
N VAL A 165 4.40 12.97 -11.34
CA VAL A 165 3.10 12.76 -10.68
C VAL A 165 3.16 11.82 -9.48
N GLY A 166 4.38 11.57 -8.97
CA GLY A 166 4.59 10.86 -7.71
C GLY A 166 4.54 9.33 -7.80
N THR A 167 4.77 8.72 -8.97
CA THR A 167 4.81 7.26 -9.09
C THR A 167 5.95 6.77 -9.97
N ASP A 168 6.50 5.59 -9.67
CA ASP A 168 7.55 4.93 -10.46
C ASP A 168 6.99 3.64 -11.07
N LEU A 169 7.07 3.55 -12.41
CA LEU A 169 6.57 2.40 -13.18
C LEU A 169 7.59 1.26 -13.31
N ASN A 170 8.84 1.46 -12.89
CA ASN A 170 9.93 0.51 -13.07
C ASN A 170 10.29 -0.25 -11.81
N ARG A 171 9.51 -0.08 -10.74
CA ARG A 171 9.73 -0.78 -9.46
C ARG A 171 9.63 -2.29 -9.64
N ARG A 172 10.47 -3.01 -8.89
CA ARG A 172 10.54 -4.47 -8.88
C ARG A 172 10.33 -4.96 -7.44
N LEU A 173 9.31 -5.78 -7.25
CA LEU A 173 8.98 -6.31 -5.93
C LEU A 173 10.07 -7.26 -5.43
N ASP A 174 10.58 -8.14 -6.29
CA ASP A 174 11.65 -9.08 -5.97
C ASP A 174 12.89 -8.39 -5.38
N VAL A 175 13.26 -7.21 -5.91
CA VAL A 175 14.38 -6.41 -5.39
C VAL A 175 14.04 -5.80 -4.03
N MET A 176 12.80 -5.31 -3.84
CA MET A 176 12.37 -4.72 -2.57
C MET A 176 12.28 -5.74 -1.44
N LEU A 177 12.07 -7.01 -1.75
CA LEU A 177 11.97 -8.08 -0.76
C LEU A 177 13.33 -8.66 -0.34
N VAL A 178 14.44 -8.31 -1.02
CA VAL A 178 15.78 -8.81 -0.65
C VAL A 178 16.12 -8.43 0.78
N GLY A 179 16.50 -9.42 1.61
CA GLY A 179 16.87 -9.20 3.01
C GLY A 179 15.73 -8.84 3.96
N SER A 180 14.49 -8.73 3.47
CA SER A 180 13.33 -8.39 4.31
C SER A 180 12.79 -9.56 5.15
N GLY A 181 13.19 -10.79 4.85
CA GLY A 181 12.60 -11.99 5.44
C GLY A 181 11.20 -12.33 4.88
N TRP A 182 10.74 -11.59 3.85
CA TRP A 182 9.51 -11.87 3.14
C TRP A 182 9.75 -12.63 1.85
N VAL A 183 8.79 -13.50 1.48
CA VAL A 183 8.68 -14.14 0.18
C VAL A 183 7.27 -13.97 -0.37
N VAL A 184 7.15 -13.92 -1.70
CA VAL A 184 5.84 -13.97 -2.34
C VAL A 184 5.35 -15.43 -2.29
N VAL A 185 4.24 -15.67 -1.58
CA VAL A 185 3.64 -17.02 -1.48
C VAL A 185 2.55 -17.24 -2.53
N TRP A 186 1.91 -16.18 -2.99
CA TRP A 186 0.99 -16.21 -4.12
C TRP A 186 0.92 -14.84 -4.79
N GLU A 187 0.56 -14.83 -6.07
CA GLU A 187 0.27 -13.63 -6.83
C GLU A 187 -0.94 -13.83 -7.74
N GLN A 188 -1.64 -12.73 -8.01
CA GLN A 188 -2.82 -12.73 -8.88
C GLN A 188 -2.82 -11.46 -9.74
N PRO A 189 -3.02 -11.56 -11.07
CA PRO A 189 -3.24 -10.39 -11.91
C PRO A 189 -4.55 -9.70 -11.51
N ALA A 190 -4.56 -8.35 -11.52
CA ALA A 190 -5.71 -7.57 -11.09
C ALA A 190 -6.25 -6.64 -12.19
N LEU A 191 -5.37 -5.84 -12.84
CA LEU A 191 -5.79 -4.81 -13.81
C LEU A 191 -4.82 -4.72 -14.99
N PHE A 192 -5.34 -4.22 -16.10
CA PHE A 192 -4.56 -3.90 -17.30
C PHE A 192 -3.67 -5.06 -17.78
N GLY A 193 -4.27 -6.26 -17.95
CA GLY A 193 -3.54 -7.43 -18.41
C GLY A 193 -2.42 -7.90 -17.46
N GLY A 194 -2.56 -7.63 -16.14
CA GLY A 194 -1.57 -8.01 -15.14
C GLY A 194 -0.48 -6.96 -14.88
N ALA A 195 -0.62 -5.73 -15.41
CA ALA A 195 0.26 -4.63 -15.06
C ALA A 195 0.15 -4.25 -13.57
N TYR A 196 -1.05 -4.37 -13.00
CA TYR A 196 -1.30 -4.33 -11.56
C TYR A 196 -1.60 -5.74 -11.07
N ARG A 197 -1.05 -6.10 -9.95
CA ARG A 197 -1.14 -7.43 -9.35
C ARG A 197 -1.40 -7.33 -7.84
N VAL A 198 -1.99 -8.38 -7.29
CA VAL A 198 -2.08 -8.59 -5.85
C VAL A 198 -1.09 -9.69 -5.47
N PHE A 199 -0.33 -9.45 -4.42
CA PHE A 199 0.65 -10.40 -3.88
C PHE A 199 0.34 -10.68 -2.42
N GLY A 200 0.40 -11.94 -2.03
CA GLY A 200 0.46 -12.33 -0.64
C GLY A 200 1.90 -12.62 -0.24
N LEU A 201 2.30 -12.04 0.89
CA LEU A 201 3.62 -12.27 1.45
C LEU A 201 3.55 -13.23 2.63
N GLY A 202 4.47 -14.18 2.65
CA GLY A 202 4.74 -15.07 3.76
C GLY A 202 6.15 -14.87 4.30
N LYS A 203 6.43 -15.44 5.47
CA LYS A 203 7.78 -15.48 6.00
C LYS A 203 8.62 -16.49 5.23
N ARG A 204 9.89 -16.18 5.07
CA ARG A 204 10.89 -17.17 4.68
C ARG A 204 11.11 -18.08 5.90
N GLU A 205 10.80 -19.35 5.78
CA GLU A 205 11.25 -20.36 6.73
C GLU A 205 12.78 -20.39 6.68
N GLY A 206 13.43 -20.18 7.80
CA GLY A 206 14.87 -20.15 7.94
C GLY A 206 15.51 -21.52 7.87
#